data_d017fd4b982549f5ec0044b5ac703689
#
_entry.id   d017fd4b982549f5ec0044b5ac703689
#
_cell.length_a   1.000
_cell.length_b   1.000
_cell.length_c   1.000
_cell.angle_alpha   90.00
_cell.angle_beta   90.00
_cell.angle_gamma   90.00
#
_symmetry.space_group_name_H-M   'P 1'
#
loop_
_entity.id
_entity.type
_entity.pdbx_description
1 polymer ?
#
loop_
_entity_poly.entity_id
_entity_poly.type
_entity_poly.pdbx_seq_one_letter_code
_entity_poly.pdbx_strand_id
1 'polypeptide(L)'
;MGKIHSMESFGTVDGPGVRFVVFFEGCPMRCLYCHNPDTWHLEDGQEMSAEEILSRMERNRSFYRTGGITATGGEPMLQIDFLTELFAGAKERGIYTCLDTSGIMFPGCGGTSEEERERLKKVDLLLSVTDLVMLDIKPVSYTHLTLPTICS
;
A
#
# COMPACT_ATOMS: atom_id res chain seq x y z
N MET A 1 1.27 -11.51 -9.52
CA MET A 1 1.59 -12.13 -8.21
C MET A 1 2.30 -11.13 -7.33
N GLY A 2 1.86 -11.00 -6.09
CA GLY A 2 2.49 -10.13 -5.09
C GLY A 2 3.05 -10.92 -3.92
N LYS A 3 4.07 -10.39 -3.29
CA LYS A 3 4.65 -10.93 -2.05
C LYS A 3 3.91 -10.33 -0.86
N ILE A 4 3.18 -11.16 -0.15
CA ILE A 4 2.33 -10.77 0.97
C ILE A 4 2.86 -11.40 2.25
N HIS A 5 3.02 -10.59 3.29
CA HIS A 5 3.40 -11.05 4.62
C HIS A 5 2.22 -11.75 5.32
N SER A 6 1.11 -11.05 5.43
CA SER A 6 -0.08 -11.54 6.13
C SER A 6 -1.33 -10.76 5.71
N MET A 7 -2.48 -11.25 6.16
CA MET A 7 -3.77 -10.58 5.95
C MET A 7 -4.57 -10.62 7.24
N GLU A 8 -5.26 -9.53 7.54
CA GLU A 8 -6.13 -9.38 8.70
C GLU A 8 -7.56 -9.08 8.25
N SER A 9 -8.50 -9.90 8.69
CA SER A 9 -9.89 -9.81 8.22
C SER A 9 -10.75 -8.75 8.92
N PHE A 10 -10.31 -8.20 10.05
CA PHE A 10 -11.11 -7.28 10.86
C PHE A 10 -10.28 -6.11 11.39
N GLY A 11 -9.48 -5.51 10.51
CA GLY A 11 -8.70 -4.32 10.87
C GLY A 11 -9.59 -3.11 11.15
N THR A 12 -9.38 -2.45 12.27
CA THR A 12 -10.10 -1.23 12.67
C THR A 12 -9.20 -0.01 12.81
N VAL A 13 -7.90 -0.19 12.67
CA VAL A 13 -6.88 0.83 12.89
C VAL A 13 -6.36 1.42 11.57
N ASP A 14 -6.37 0.63 10.50
CA ASP A 14 -5.76 0.95 9.21
C ASP A 14 -6.76 1.57 8.22
N GLY A 15 -7.47 2.60 8.65
CA GLY A 15 -8.45 3.33 7.86
C GLY A 15 -9.87 3.28 8.44
N PRO A 16 -10.83 3.99 7.81
CA PRO A 16 -12.20 4.08 8.32
C PRO A 16 -12.98 2.76 8.17
N GLY A 17 -13.77 2.45 9.16
CA GLY A 17 -14.62 1.26 9.19
C GLY A 17 -13.86 -0.04 9.45
N VAL A 18 -14.56 -1.16 9.33
CA VAL A 18 -13.95 -2.49 9.39
C VAL A 18 -13.32 -2.81 8.03
N ARG A 19 -12.04 -3.15 8.03
CA ARG A 19 -11.25 -3.30 6.81
C ARG A 19 -10.61 -4.68 6.71
N PHE A 20 -10.48 -5.14 5.46
CA PHE A 20 -9.60 -6.25 5.12
C PHE A 20 -8.21 -5.67 4.88
N VAL A 21 -7.25 -6.01 5.75
CA VAL A 21 -5.91 -5.44 5.71
C VAL A 21 -4.95 -6.44 5.08
N VAL A 22 -4.22 -5.99 4.08
CA VAL A 22 -3.19 -6.77 3.38
C VAL A 22 -1.82 -6.18 3.72
N PHE A 23 -1.01 -6.95 4.42
CA PHE A 23 0.35 -6.57 4.78
C PHE A 23 1.31 -7.04 3.70
N PHE A 24 1.83 -6.10 2.95
CA PHE A 24 2.81 -6.35 1.89
C PHE A 24 4.18 -6.66 2.48
N GLU A 25 4.90 -7.54 1.81
CA GLU A 25 6.28 -7.83 2.14
C GLU A 25 7.23 -6.86 1.43
N GLY A 26 8.36 -6.54 2.08
CA GLY A 26 9.39 -5.64 1.58
C GLY A 26 9.22 -4.20 2.01
N CYS A 27 10.29 -3.61 2.53
CA CYS A 27 10.36 -2.21 2.88
C CYS A 27 11.78 -1.69 2.68
N PRO A 28 11.99 -0.58 1.94
CA PRO A 28 13.32 0.02 1.78
C PRO A 28 13.76 0.77 3.03
N MET A 29 12.81 1.09 3.93
CA MET A 29 13.08 1.80 5.17
C MET A 29 13.48 0.83 6.29
N ARG A 30 14.28 1.33 7.20
CA ARG A 30 14.69 0.65 8.44
C ARG A 30 14.37 1.57 9.62
N CYS A 31 13.06 1.78 9.86
CA CYS A 31 12.59 2.69 10.90
C CYS A 31 12.93 2.15 12.28
N LEU A 32 13.42 3.03 13.17
CA LEU A 32 13.74 2.68 14.57
C LEU A 32 12.52 2.17 15.35
N TYR A 33 11.32 2.62 14.97
CA TYR A 33 10.04 2.27 15.59
C TYR A 33 9.13 1.53 14.61
N CYS A 34 9.68 0.59 13.85
CA CYS A 34 8.88 -0.22 12.92
C CYS A 34 7.96 -1.16 13.69
N HIS A 35 6.66 -1.12 13.39
CA HIS A 35 5.67 -2.02 13.98
C HIS A 35 5.75 -3.43 13.40
N ASN A 36 6.27 -3.58 12.18
CA ASN A 36 6.36 -4.84 11.45
C ASN A 36 7.75 -5.09 10.86
N PRO A 37 8.80 -5.25 11.69
CA PRO A 37 10.16 -5.47 11.17
C PRO A 37 10.29 -6.76 10.35
N ASP A 38 9.39 -7.70 10.53
CA ASP A 38 9.35 -8.96 9.79
C ASP A 38 9.03 -8.76 8.30
N THR A 39 8.45 -7.62 7.92
CA THR A 39 8.11 -7.30 6.53
C THR A 39 9.25 -6.67 5.72
N TRP A 40 10.47 -6.67 6.23
CA TRP A 40 11.58 -5.98 5.59
C TRP A 40 12.14 -6.67 4.34
N HIS A 41 12.01 -7.98 4.26
CA HIS A 41 12.62 -8.80 3.21
C HIS A 41 11.56 -9.39 2.27
N LEU A 42 11.61 -9.00 0.98
CA LEU A 42 10.68 -9.52 -0.04
C LEU A 42 10.72 -11.06 -0.20
N GLU A 43 11.81 -11.68 0.22
CA GLU A 43 12.01 -13.12 0.05
C GLU A 43 11.15 -13.96 0.99
N ASP A 44 10.73 -13.39 2.11
CA ASP A 44 9.99 -14.10 3.17
C ASP A 44 8.48 -14.14 2.92
N GLY A 45 7.98 -13.33 1.99
CA GLY A 45 6.55 -13.22 1.70
C GLY A 45 5.97 -14.39 0.91
N GLN A 46 4.68 -14.67 1.17
CA GLN A 46 3.91 -15.62 0.39
C GLN A 46 3.48 -15.00 -0.95
N GLU A 47 3.71 -15.71 -2.05
CA GLU A 47 3.18 -15.29 -3.35
C GLU A 47 1.69 -15.50 -3.44
N MET A 48 0.97 -14.43 -3.79
CA MET A 48 -0.48 -14.44 -3.94
C MET A 48 -0.92 -13.64 -5.17
N SER A 49 -1.98 -14.08 -5.82
CA SER A 49 -2.63 -13.30 -6.87
C SER A 49 -3.63 -12.31 -6.30
N ALA A 50 -3.92 -11.25 -7.05
CA ALA A 50 -4.96 -10.28 -6.70
C ALA A 50 -6.32 -10.96 -6.55
N GLU A 51 -6.65 -11.89 -7.43
CA GLU A 51 -7.90 -12.66 -7.40
C GLU A 51 -8.04 -13.51 -6.13
N GLU A 52 -6.97 -14.13 -5.69
CA GLU A 52 -6.96 -14.93 -4.47
C GLU A 52 -7.25 -14.06 -3.23
N ILE A 53 -6.62 -12.89 -3.15
CA ILE A 53 -6.82 -11.94 -2.05
C ILE A 53 -8.28 -11.43 -2.05
N LEU A 54 -8.78 -11.01 -3.19
CA LEU A 54 -10.14 -10.50 -3.34
C LEU A 54 -11.20 -11.57 -3.04
N SER A 55 -10.96 -12.81 -3.46
CA SER A 55 -11.86 -13.94 -3.16
C SER A 55 -11.91 -14.25 -1.66
N ARG A 56 -10.79 -14.11 -0.95
CA ARG A 56 -10.78 -14.27 0.51
C ARG A 56 -11.58 -13.16 1.19
N MET A 57 -11.45 -11.93 0.73
CA MET A 57 -12.23 -10.81 1.24
C MET A 57 -13.73 -10.99 0.98
N GLU A 58 -14.11 -11.43 -0.21
CA GLU A 58 -15.52 -11.58 -0.60
C GLU A 58 -16.29 -12.58 0.27
N ARG A 59 -15.64 -13.60 0.81
CA ARG A 59 -16.27 -14.55 1.75
C ARG A 59 -16.88 -13.85 2.97
N ASN A 60 -16.34 -12.70 3.34
CA ASN A 60 -16.78 -11.94 4.51
C ASN A 60 -17.24 -10.52 4.14
N ARG A 61 -17.71 -10.32 2.90
CA ARG A 61 -18.03 -9.00 2.35
C ARG A 61 -19.01 -8.19 3.21
N SER A 62 -19.93 -8.86 3.89
CA SER A 62 -20.91 -8.19 4.75
C SER A 62 -20.28 -7.39 5.89
N PHE A 63 -19.09 -7.76 6.35
CA PHE A 63 -18.36 -7.06 7.41
C PHE A 63 -17.68 -5.78 6.93
N TYR A 64 -17.46 -5.63 5.61
CA TYR A 64 -16.70 -4.51 5.02
C TYR A 64 -17.58 -3.44 4.38
N ARG A 65 -18.88 -3.37 4.73
CA ARG A 65 -19.84 -2.41 4.14
C ARG A 65 -19.44 -0.96 4.34
N THR A 66 -18.85 -0.65 5.49
CA THR A 66 -18.41 0.70 5.88
C THR A 66 -16.91 0.91 5.74
N GLY A 67 -16.17 -0.13 5.38
CA GLY A 67 -14.73 -0.14 5.21
C GLY A 67 -14.35 -0.50 3.78
N GLY A 68 -13.44 -1.43 3.64
CA GLY A 68 -12.93 -1.88 2.35
C GLY A 68 -11.63 -2.66 2.50
N ILE A 69 -10.74 -2.52 1.52
CA ILE A 69 -9.42 -3.11 1.54
C ILE A 69 -8.36 -2.04 1.85
N THR A 70 -7.40 -2.37 2.70
CA THR A 70 -6.23 -1.54 2.99
C THR A 70 -4.97 -2.30 2.62
N ALA A 71 -4.09 -1.66 1.86
CA ALA A 71 -2.74 -2.12 1.61
C ALA A 71 -1.78 -1.40 2.55
N THR A 72 -1.05 -2.14 3.34
CA THR A 72 -0.09 -1.67 4.35
C THR A 72 1.06 -2.69 4.48
N GLY A 73 1.75 -2.71 5.59
CA GLY A 73 2.79 -3.68 5.94
C GLY A 73 4.18 -3.10 5.87
N GLY A 74 5.03 -3.58 4.97
CA GLY A 74 6.29 -2.95 4.61
C GLY A 74 6.03 -1.65 3.85
N GLU A 75 6.42 -1.57 2.60
CA GLU A 75 6.04 -0.45 1.73
C GLU A 75 5.27 -1.00 0.52
N PRO A 76 3.94 -0.87 0.47
CA PRO A 76 3.14 -1.44 -0.62
C PRO A 76 3.53 -0.93 -2.01
N MET A 77 4.03 0.31 -2.11
CA MET A 77 4.44 0.91 -3.38
C MET A 77 5.72 0.30 -3.96
N LEU A 78 6.46 -0.53 -3.23
CA LEU A 78 7.53 -1.36 -3.82
C LEU A 78 6.99 -2.33 -4.85
N GLN A 79 5.75 -2.76 -4.69
CA GLN A 79 5.05 -3.69 -5.57
C GLN A 79 3.91 -2.97 -6.30
N ILE A 80 4.19 -1.78 -6.84
CA ILE A 80 3.18 -0.86 -7.38
C ILE A 80 2.33 -1.48 -8.49
N ASP A 81 2.91 -2.31 -9.35
CA ASP A 81 2.17 -2.95 -10.45
C ASP A 81 1.13 -3.94 -9.90
N PHE A 82 1.53 -4.76 -8.93
CA PHE A 82 0.62 -5.68 -8.25
C PHE A 82 -0.42 -4.95 -7.39
N LEU A 83 -0.01 -3.91 -6.68
CA LEU A 83 -0.92 -3.08 -5.88
C LEU A 83 -2.00 -2.44 -6.75
N THR A 84 -1.63 -1.94 -7.91
CA THR A 84 -2.57 -1.36 -8.88
C THR A 84 -3.55 -2.42 -9.40
N GLU A 85 -3.07 -3.62 -9.72
CA GLU A 85 -3.91 -4.75 -10.13
C GLU A 85 -4.91 -5.12 -9.02
N LEU A 86 -4.45 -5.22 -7.78
CA LEU A 86 -5.30 -5.54 -6.63
C LEU A 86 -6.40 -4.48 -6.42
N PHE A 87 -6.03 -3.21 -6.46
CA PHE A 87 -6.97 -2.11 -6.26
C PHE A 87 -7.95 -1.95 -7.44
N ALA A 88 -7.49 -2.15 -8.67
CA ALA A 88 -8.37 -2.17 -9.83
C ALA A 88 -9.44 -3.28 -9.71
N GLY A 89 -9.03 -4.48 -9.35
CA GLY A 89 -9.96 -5.60 -9.11
C GLY A 89 -10.92 -5.33 -7.94
N ALA A 90 -10.47 -4.63 -6.91
CA ALA A 90 -11.32 -4.20 -5.81
C ALA A 90 -12.37 -3.15 -6.28
N LYS A 91 -11.95 -2.18 -7.07
CA LYS A 91 -12.87 -1.15 -7.63
C LYS A 91 -13.93 -1.75 -8.54
N GLU A 92 -13.58 -2.73 -9.37
CA GLU A 92 -14.55 -3.47 -10.20
C GLU A 92 -15.63 -4.16 -9.37
N ARG A 93 -15.31 -4.54 -8.15
CA ARG A 93 -16.24 -5.16 -7.20
C ARG A 93 -16.96 -4.15 -6.29
N GLY A 94 -16.75 -2.85 -6.49
CA GLY A 94 -17.32 -1.79 -5.67
C GLY A 94 -16.73 -1.73 -4.26
N ILE A 95 -15.49 -2.17 -4.08
CA ILE A 95 -14.78 -2.18 -2.80
C ILE A 95 -13.99 -0.88 -2.65
N TYR A 96 -14.10 -0.24 -1.50
CA TYR A 96 -13.33 0.95 -1.15
C TYR A 96 -11.86 0.60 -0.90
N THR A 97 -10.95 1.36 -1.51
CA THR A 97 -9.51 1.09 -1.44
C THR A 97 -8.77 2.15 -0.62
N CYS A 98 -7.88 1.70 0.25
CA CYS A 98 -7.03 2.55 1.07
C CYS A 98 -5.56 2.12 0.95
N LEU A 99 -4.69 3.07 0.69
CA LEU A 99 -3.25 2.88 0.65
C LEU A 99 -2.62 3.52 1.89
N ASP A 100 -1.95 2.71 2.71
CA ASP A 100 -1.09 3.18 3.79
C ASP A 100 0.37 3.08 3.34
N THR A 101 1.02 4.23 3.19
CA THR A 101 2.38 4.34 2.66
C THR A 101 3.21 5.35 3.43
N SER A 102 4.52 5.10 3.51
CA SER A 102 5.47 6.08 4.03
C SER A 102 5.72 7.27 3.08
N GLY A 103 5.28 7.15 1.84
CA GLY A 103 5.50 8.18 0.81
C GLY A 103 6.90 8.19 0.19
N ILE A 104 7.83 7.36 0.68
CA ILE A 104 9.21 7.34 0.20
C ILE A 104 9.33 6.95 -1.29
N MET A 105 8.35 6.23 -1.79
CA MET A 105 8.31 5.75 -3.17
C MET A 105 7.67 6.76 -4.14
N PHE A 106 7.09 7.87 -3.64
CA PHE A 106 6.60 8.91 -4.52
C PHE A 106 7.77 9.60 -5.24
N PRO A 107 7.67 9.81 -6.56
CA PRO A 107 8.69 10.53 -7.30
C PRO A 107 8.79 11.98 -6.82
N GLY A 108 10.01 12.48 -6.74
CA GLY A 108 10.25 13.90 -6.42
C GLY A 108 9.76 14.82 -7.53
N CYS A 109 9.64 16.10 -7.19
CA CYS A 109 9.26 17.13 -8.15
C CYS A 109 10.40 17.44 -9.12
N GLY A 110 10.09 17.47 -10.40
CA GLY A 110 11.02 17.94 -11.42
C GLY A 110 11.87 16.87 -12.10
N GLY A 111 11.49 15.62 -11.96
CA GLY A 111 12.12 14.52 -12.70
C GLY A 111 12.03 14.69 -14.21
N THR A 112 13.18 14.74 -14.85
CA THR A 112 13.30 14.88 -16.30
C THR A 112 13.69 13.57 -17.00
N SER A 113 14.04 12.53 -16.21
CA SER A 113 14.42 11.24 -16.75
C SER A 113 13.22 10.41 -17.23
N GLU A 114 13.44 9.53 -18.19
CA GLU A 114 12.42 8.61 -18.68
C GLU A 114 11.90 7.68 -17.57
N GLU A 115 12.79 7.23 -16.70
CA GLU A 115 12.44 6.38 -15.55
C GLU A 115 11.49 7.08 -14.57
N GLU A 116 11.71 8.37 -14.31
CA GLU A 116 10.84 9.17 -13.44
C GLU A 116 9.46 9.40 -14.06
N ARG A 117 9.40 9.60 -15.39
CA ARG A 117 8.13 9.71 -16.13
C ARG A 117 7.33 8.42 -16.08
N GLU A 118 7.98 7.28 -16.28
CA GLU A 118 7.34 5.97 -16.16
C GLU A 118 6.81 5.73 -14.73
N ARG A 119 7.59 6.12 -13.75
CA ARG A 119 7.19 6.01 -12.34
C ARG A 119 6.00 6.90 -12.01
N LEU A 120 5.97 8.13 -12.53
CA LEU A 120 4.83 9.04 -12.40
C LEU A 120 3.56 8.44 -13.00
N LYS A 121 3.65 7.85 -14.19
CA LYS A 121 2.51 7.18 -14.83
C LYS A 121 1.97 6.03 -13.98
N LYS A 122 2.84 5.23 -13.39
CA LYS A 122 2.45 4.14 -12.50
C LYS A 122 1.76 4.65 -11.23
N VAL A 123 2.27 5.73 -10.64
CA VAL A 123 1.67 6.37 -9.48
C VAL A 123 0.31 6.96 -9.81
N ASP A 124 0.18 7.66 -10.94
CA ASP A 124 -1.10 8.21 -11.40
C ASP A 124 -2.14 7.10 -11.61
N LEU A 125 -1.73 5.99 -12.21
CA LEU A 125 -2.61 4.84 -12.41
C LEU A 125 -3.05 4.23 -11.07
N LEU A 126 -2.14 4.07 -10.12
CA LEU A 126 -2.46 3.59 -8.77
C LEU A 126 -3.44 4.52 -8.07
N LEU A 127 -3.20 5.84 -8.11
CA LEU A 127 -4.07 6.83 -7.47
C LEU A 127 -5.47 6.85 -8.09
N SER A 128 -5.60 6.56 -9.38
CA SER A 128 -6.90 6.48 -10.05
C SER A 128 -7.81 5.37 -9.50
N VAL A 129 -7.24 4.34 -8.89
CA VAL A 129 -7.94 3.20 -8.27
C VAL A 129 -7.86 3.20 -6.75
N THR A 130 -7.38 4.29 -6.15
CA THR A 130 -7.23 4.47 -4.70
C THR A 130 -8.21 5.53 -4.20
N ASP A 131 -9.05 5.16 -3.23
CA ASP A 131 -10.03 6.08 -2.65
C ASP A 131 -9.44 6.94 -1.52
N LEU A 132 -8.53 6.38 -0.73
CA LEU A 132 -7.89 7.05 0.40
C LEU A 132 -6.40 6.71 0.43
N VAL A 133 -5.59 7.73 0.65
CA VAL A 133 -4.16 7.58 0.94
C VAL A 133 -3.91 8.03 2.37
N MET A 134 -3.39 7.13 3.19
CA MET A 134 -2.84 7.45 4.51
C MET A 134 -1.33 7.57 4.37
N LEU A 135 -0.81 8.76 4.65
CA LEU A 135 0.62 9.02 4.60
C LEU A 135 1.20 8.94 6.01
N ASP A 136 1.94 7.88 6.27
CA ASP A 136 2.63 7.68 7.55
C ASP A 136 4.08 8.13 7.44
N ILE A 137 4.34 9.34 7.91
CA ILE A 137 5.68 9.93 7.89
C ILE A 137 6.52 9.29 8.99
N LYS A 138 7.40 8.39 8.61
CA LYS A 138 8.30 7.71 9.55
C LYS A 138 9.54 8.57 9.85
N PRO A 139 9.87 8.79 11.13
CA PRO A 139 11.16 9.38 11.48
C PRO A 139 12.28 8.40 11.09
N VAL A 140 13.12 8.79 10.17
CA VAL A 140 14.44 8.19 9.97
C VAL A 140 15.40 8.72 11.01
N SER A 141 16.52 8.03 11.27
CA SER A 141 17.50 8.31 12.32
C SER A 141 18.16 9.70 12.29
N TYR A 142 17.63 10.61 11.50
CA TYR A 142 18.06 12.01 11.40
C TYR A 142 17.06 12.92 12.10
N THR A 143 17.59 13.85 12.90
CA THR A 143 16.85 14.79 13.73
C THR A 143 16.01 15.82 12.97
N HIS A 144 15.96 15.77 11.64
CA HIS A 144 15.19 16.68 10.80
C HIS A 144 14.23 15.91 9.89
N LEU A 145 12.95 15.98 10.23
CA LEU A 145 11.87 15.65 9.30
C LEU A 145 11.81 16.73 8.22
N THR A 146 12.53 16.53 7.12
CA THR A 146 12.16 17.20 5.89
C THR A 146 10.97 16.45 5.30
N LEU A 147 9.79 17.07 5.38
CA LEU A 147 8.66 16.65 4.60
C LEU A 147 9.09 16.55 3.13
N PRO A 148 8.82 15.44 2.44
CA PRO A 148 9.01 15.44 1.00
C PRO A 148 8.25 16.62 0.45
N THR A 149 8.93 17.44 -0.33
CA THR A 149 8.31 18.61 -0.95
C THR A 149 7.24 18.10 -1.90
N ILE A 150 6.00 18.17 -1.45
CA ILE A 150 4.86 17.89 -2.32
C ILE A 150 4.82 19.07 -3.28
N CYS A 151 5.03 18.79 -4.57
CA CYS A 151 4.86 19.81 -5.59
C CYS A 151 3.38 20.19 -5.65
N SER A 152 3.12 21.36 -5.18
CA SER A 152 1.85 22.02 -5.43
C SER A 152 1.83 22.56 -6.85
#